data_76eae51c067870bd0604c57eeb7ce6ef
#
_entry.id   76eae51c067870bd0604c57eeb7ce6ef
#
_cell.length_a   1.000
_cell.length_b   1.000
_cell.length_c   1.000
_cell.angle_alpha   90.00
_cell.angle_beta   90.00
_cell.angle_gamma   90.00
#
_symmetry.space_group_name_H-M   'P 1'
#
loop_
_entity.id
_entity.type
_entity.pdbx_description
1 polymer ?
#
loop_
_entity_poly.entity_id
_entity_poly.type
_entity_poly.pdbx_seq_one_letter_code
_entity_poly.pdbx_strand_id
1 'polypeptide(L)'
;MVDPRFGRQIQKYREAAGKGQEEMAEYVGISVTSISNIERGANYPSFENFIKILDFIGASPNQVLSSTVDKAQITRAGELWERMKKLDNERRELIFKVIEAMID
;
A
#
# COMPACT_ATOMS: atom_id res chain seq x y z
N MET A 1 -9.10 4.23 -12.51
CA MET A 1 -7.77 4.84 -12.73
C MET A 1 -7.00 4.88 -11.43
N VAL A 2 -5.73 4.51 -11.45
CA VAL A 2 -4.86 4.56 -10.26
C VAL A 2 -4.44 6.00 -10.01
N ASP A 3 -4.50 6.44 -8.75
CA ASP A 3 -4.03 7.76 -8.38
C ASP A 3 -2.49 7.75 -8.34
N PRO A 4 -1.80 8.55 -9.17
CA PRO A 4 -0.34 8.53 -9.23
C PRO A 4 0.33 9.02 -7.94
N ARG A 5 -0.42 9.74 -7.08
CA ARG A 5 0.12 10.23 -5.81
C ARG A 5 0.42 9.08 -4.84
N PHE A 6 -0.36 7.99 -4.92
CA PHE A 6 -0.15 6.79 -4.10
C PHE A 6 1.24 6.19 -4.34
N GLY A 7 1.57 5.92 -5.59
CA GLY A 7 2.87 5.33 -5.95
C GLY A 7 4.04 6.25 -5.63
N ARG A 8 3.87 7.56 -5.81
CA ARG A 8 4.91 8.54 -5.46
C ARG A 8 5.20 8.56 -3.97
N GLN A 9 4.21 8.38 -3.12
CA GLN A 9 4.43 8.30 -1.68
C GLN A 9 5.25 7.05 -1.31
N ILE A 10 4.93 5.92 -1.92
CA ILE A 10 5.70 4.69 -1.72
C ILE A 10 7.17 4.92 -2.12
N GLN A 11 7.39 5.48 -3.30
CA GLN A 11 8.74 5.79 -3.78
C GLN A 11 9.47 6.73 -2.84
N LYS A 12 8.82 7.79 -2.40
CA LYS A 12 9.39 8.80 -1.49
C LYS A 12 9.89 8.16 -0.19
N TYR A 13 9.04 7.35 0.45
CA TYR A 13 9.42 6.69 1.70
C TYR A 13 10.48 5.62 1.50
N ARG A 14 10.44 4.91 0.36
CA ARG A 14 11.47 3.94 0.03
C ARG A 14 12.84 4.63 -0.13
N GLU A 15 12.89 5.71 -0.89
CA GLU A 15 14.14 6.48 -1.10
C GLU A 15 14.64 7.11 0.20
N ALA A 16 13.73 7.64 1.02
CA ALA A 16 14.07 8.19 2.32
C ALA A 16 14.67 7.13 3.26
N ALA A 17 14.27 5.87 3.11
CA ALA A 17 14.84 4.76 3.87
C ALA A 17 16.16 4.26 3.28
N GLY A 18 16.63 4.83 2.19
CA GLY A 18 17.88 4.43 1.53
C GLY A 18 17.79 3.06 0.84
N LYS A 19 16.61 2.65 0.42
CA LYS A 19 16.38 1.31 -0.14
C LYS A 19 16.06 1.36 -1.63
N GLY A 20 16.52 0.34 -2.38
CA GLY A 20 16.30 0.25 -3.81
C GLY A 20 15.05 -0.54 -4.17
N GLN A 21 14.61 -0.41 -5.42
CA GLN A 21 13.47 -1.16 -5.94
C GLN A 21 13.72 -2.67 -5.93
N GLU A 22 14.94 -3.09 -6.24
CA GLU A 22 15.30 -4.52 -6.26
C GLU A 22 15.18 -5.13 -4.87
N GLU A 23 15.66 -4.44 -3.84
CA GLU A 23 15.55 -4.90 -2.46
C GLU A 23 14.07 -5.02 -2.04
N MET A 24 13.25 -4.03 -2.39
CA MET A 24 11.84 -4.06 -2.08
C MET A 24 11.13 -5.20 -2.81
N ALA A 25 11.44 -5.41 -4.08
CA ALA A 25 10.88 -6.51 -4.87
C ALA A 25 11.17 -7.87 -4.24
N GLU A 26 12.41 -8.07 -3.80
CA GLU A 26 12.81 -9.30 -3.13
C GLU A 26 12.06 -9.52 -1.81
N TYR A 27 11.96 -8.47 -1.00
CA TYR A 27 11.24 -8.54 0.28
C TYR A 27 9.76 -8.87 0.10
N VAL A 28 9.11 -8.20 -0.86
CA VAL A 28 7.67 -8.36 -1.12
C VAL A 28 7.38 -9.68 -1.84
N GLY A 29 8.33 -10.16 -2.63
CA GLY A 29 8.16 -11.40 -3.41
C GLY A 29 7.51 -11.17 -4.77
N ILE A 30 7.71 -9.98 -5.36
CA ILE A 30 7.21 -9.64 -6.70
C ILE A 30 8.37 -9.14 -7.55
N SER A 31 8.13 -8.94 -8.85
CA SER A 31 9.18 -8.50 -9.76
C SER A 31 9.51 -7.01 -9.56
N VAL A 32 10.72 -6.61 -9.95
CA VAL A 32 11.11 -5.20 -9.99
C VAL A 32 10.19 -4.40 -10.91
N THR A 33 9.78 -4.99 -12.02
CA THR A 33 8.82 -4.38 -12.94
C THR A 33 7.49 -4.07 -12.24
N SER A 34 7.00 -4.99 -11.40
CA SER A 34 5.79 -4.77 -10.62
C SER A 34 5.95 -3.61 -9.63
N ILE A 35 7.08 -3.55 -8.94
CA ILE A 35 7.39 -2.42 -8.03
C ILE A 35 7.42 -1.10 -8.82
N SER A 36 8.10 -1.08 -9.95
CA SER A 36 8.16 0.10 -10.80
C SER A 36 6.78 0.56 -11.26
N ASN A 37 5.93 -0.37 -11.65
CA ASN A 37 4.56 -0.07 -12.09
C ASN A 37 3.72 0.52 -10.95
N ILE A 38 3.88 0.00 -9.73
CA ILE A 38 3.19 0.54 -8.55
C ILE A 38 3.67 1.98 -8.28
N GLU A 39 4.97 2.21 -8.29
CA GLU A 39 5.54 3.54 -8.01
C GLU A 39 5.18 4.56 -9.08
N ARG A 40 5.03 4.14 -10.34
CA ARG A 40 4.62 5.02 -11.44
C ARG A 40 3.11 5.28 -11.50
N GLY A 41 2.33 4.58 -10.68
CA GLY A 41 0.88 4.73 -10.69
C GLY A 41 0.17 3.92 -11.78
N ALA A 42 0.82 2.91 -12.34
CA ALA A 42 0.19 2.03 -13.32
C ALA A 42 -0.73 1.00 -12.66
N ASN A 43 -0.37 0.53 -11.46
CA ASN A 43 -1.13 -0.49 -10.73
C ASN A 43 -1.14 -0.18 -9.25
N TYR A 44 -2.22 -0.60 -8.56
CA TYR A 44 -2.19 -0.72 -7.10
C TYR A 44 -1.64 -2.11 -6.74
N PRO A 45 -0.91 -2.24 -5.61
CA PRO A 45 -0.54 -3.55 -5.10
C PRO A 45 -1.77 -4.29 -4.56
N SER A 46 -1.68 -5.61 -4.45
CA SER A 46 -2.65 -6.36 -3.66
C SER A 46 -2.56 -5.92 -2.19
N PHE A 47 -3.59 -6.23 -1.41
CA PHE A 47 -3.58 -5.89 0.02
C PHE A 47 -2.39 -6.51 0.75
N GLU A 48 -2.11 -7.80 0.49
CA GLU A 48 -0.97 -8.47 1.12
C GLU A 48 0.37 -7.85 0.71
N ASN A 49 0.52 -7.50 -0.56
CA ASN A 49 1.74 -6.85 -1.02
C ASN A 49 1.88 -5.44 -0.44
N PHE A 50 0.76 -4.73 -0.27
CA PHE A 50 0.80 -3.40 0.36
C PHE A 50 1.29 -3.48 1.80
N ILE A 51 0.83 -4.47 2.57
CA ILE A 51 1.33 -4.70 3.94
C ILE A 51 2.85 -4.90 3.93
N LYS A 52 3.34 -5.75 3.04
CA LYS A 52 4.77 -6.04 2.93
C LYS A 52 5.58 -4.81 2.51
N ILE A 53 5.04 -4.02 1.60
CA ILE A 53 5.65 -2.75 1.18
C ILE A 53 5.78 -1.82 2.38
N LEU A 54 4.72 -1.63 3.15
CA LEU A 54 4.72 -0.76 4.33
C LEU A 54 5.73 -1.23 5.37
N ASP A 55 5.79 -2.53 5.63
CA ASP A 55 6.78 -3.10 6.55
C ASP A 55 8.20 -2.82 6.09
N PHE A 56 8.45 -2.97 4.79
CA PHE A 56 9.78 -2.78 4.22
C PHE A 56 10.25 -1.33 4.31
N ILE A 57 9.38 -0.37 4.00
CA ILE A 57 9.73 1.06 4.00
C ILE A 57 9.54 1.72 5.36
N GLY A 58 8.98 1.00 6.34
CA GLY A 58 8.76 1.54 7.68
C GLY A 58 7.72 2.64 7.73
N ALA A 59 6.75 2.64 6.82
CA ALA A 59 5.70 3.65 6.77
C ALA A 59 4.36 3.06 7.23
N SER A 60 3.48 3.94 7.70
CA SER A 60 2.10 3.59 8.01
C SER A 60 1.19 3.80 6.80
N PRO A 61 0.01 3.16 6.76
CA PRO A 61 -0.97 3.43 5.71
C PRO A 61 -1.33 4.91 5.61
N ASN A 62 -1.44 5.59 6.75
CA ASN A 62 -1.78 7.01 6.80
C ASN A 62 -0.74 7.87 6.08
N GLN A 63 0.54 7.55 6.26
CA GLN A 63 1.62 8.29 5.60
C GLN A 63 1.55 8.15 4.09
N VAL A 64 1.30 6.95 3.59
CA VAL A 64 1.24 6.69 2.15
C VAL A 64 -0.03 7.29 1.53
N LEU A 65 -1.16 7.22 2.23
CA LEU A 65 -2.45 7.67 1.73
C LEU A 65 -2.71 9.16 1.95
N SER A 66 -1.84 9.86 2.67
CA SER A 66 -2.06 11.25 3.08
C SER A 66 -2.30 12.23 1.92
N SER A 67 -1.83 11.93 0.73
CA SER A 67 -2.03 12.79 -0.45
C SER A 67 -3.25 12.42 -1.29
N THR A 68 -3.91 11.29 -0.99
CA THR A 68 -4.99 10.75 -1.82
C THR A 68 -6.37 10.84 -1.16
N VAL A 69 -6.42 11.05 0.16
CA VAL A 69 -7.66 11.15 0.92
C VAL A 69 -7.57 12.32 1.90
N ASP A 70 -8.71 12.83 2.37
CA ASP A 70 -8.71 13.90 3.34
C ASP A 70 -8.34 13.38 4.75
N LYS A 71 -8.03 14.32 5.66
CA LYS A 71 -7.52 14.00 6.99
C LYS A 71 -8.50 13.18 7.84
N ALA A 72 -9.79 13.46 7.75
CA ALA A 72 -10.80 12.73 8.50
C ALA A 72 -10.91 11.29 8.02
N GLN A 73 -10.85 11.09 6.70
CA GLN A 73 -10.85 9.76 6.09
C GLN A 73 -9.59 8.98 6.44
N ILE A 74 -8.44 9.65 6.50
CA ILE A 74 -7.17 9.03 6.90
C ILE A 74 -7.27 8.47 8.31
N THR A 75 -7.81 9.25 9.26
CA THR A 75 -7.96 8.82 10.64
C THR A 75 -8.83 7.57 10.74
N ARG A 76 -9.98 7.59 10.07
CA ARG A 76 -10.91 6.45 10.06
C ARG A 76 -10.29 5.23 9.40
N ALA A 77 -9.59 5.41 8.29
CA ALA A 77 -8.90 4.33 7.60
C ALA A 77 -7.81 3.72 8.49
N GLY A 78 -7.08 4.54 9.25
CA GLY A 78 -6.07 4.07 10.19
C GLY A 78 -6.65 3.21 11.30
N GLU A 79 -7.80 3.59 11.84
CA GLU A 79 -8.49 2.80 12.86
C GLU A 79 -8.93 1.44 12.31
N LEU A 80 -9.51 1.43 11.12
CA LEU A 80 -9.92 0.19 10.45
C LEU A 80 -8.70 -0.69 10.13
N TRP A 81 -7.61 -0.09 9.69
CA TRP A 81 -6.37 -0.80 9.42
C TRP A 81 -5.87 -1.58 10.63
N GLU A 82 -5.82 -0.93 11.79
CA GLU A 82 -5.36 -1.58 13.02
C GLU A 82 -6.26 -2.76 13.40
N ARG A 83 -7.55 -2.65 13.16
CA ARG A 83 -8.50 -3.74 13.38
C ARG A 83 -8.32 -4.87 12.37
N MET A 84 -8.10 -4.53 11.11
CA MET A 84 -7.91 -5.50 10.04
C MET A 84 -6.63 -6.31 10.21
N LYS A 85 -5.57 -5.72 10.73
CA LYS A 85 -4.29 -6.41 10.97
C LYS A 85 -4.43 -7.59 11.94
N LYS A 86 -5.45 -7.60 12.77
CA LYS A 86 -5.71 -8.66 13.73
C LYS A 86 -6.49 -9.84 13.14
N LEU A 87 -7.00 -9.68 11.92
CA LEU A 87 -7.74 -10.74 11.24
C LEU A 87 -6.77 -11.68 10.52
N ASP A 88 -7.23 -12.90 10.22
CA ASP A 88 -6.48 -13.81 9.36
C ASP A 88 -6.47 -13.33 7.91
N ASN A 89 -5.58 -13.92 7.09
CA ASN A 89 -5.44 -13.54 5.69
C ASN A 89 -6.73 -13.70 4.89
N GLU A 90 -7.46 -14.79 5.14
CA GLU A 90 -8.70 -15.07 4.41
C GLU A 90 -9.74 -13.98 4.62
N ARG A 91 -9.93 -13.55 5.87
CA ARG A 91 -10.89 -12.48 6.21
C ARG A 91 -10.44 -11.14 5.66
N ARG A 92 -9.15 -10.83 5.74
CA ARG A 92 -8.61 -9.58 5.19
C ARG A 92 -8.82 -9.51 3.68
N GLU A 93 -8.55 -10.59 2.97
CA GLU A 93 -8.75 -10.65 1.52
C GLU A 93 -10.22 -10.52 1.16
N LEU A 94 -11.12 -11.14 1.93
CA LEU A 94 -12.55 -11.02 1.70
C LEU A 94 -13.03 -9.57 1.87
N ILE A 95 -12.62 -8.90 2.94
CA ILE A 95 -12.96 -7.50 3.19
C ILE A 95 -12.45 -6.63 2.04
N PHE A 96 -11.23 -6.87 1.60
CA PHE A 96 -10.60 -6.10 0.54
C PHE A 96 -11.35 -6.26 -0.79
N LYS A 97 -11.75 -7.47 -1.12
CA LYS A 97 -12.56 -7.74 -2.32
C LYS A 97 -13.92 -7.04 -2.28
N VAL A 98 -14.55 -7.02 -1.11
CA VAL A 98 -15.82 -6.30 -0.95
C VAL A 98 -15.61 -4.79 -1.16
N ILE A 99 -14.56 -4.23 -0.60
CA ILE A 99 -14.23 -2.82 -0.79
C ILE A 99 -13.96 -2.50 -2.26
N GLU A 100 -13.18 -3.33 -2.95
CA GLU A 100 -12.92 -3.17 -4.38
C GLU A 100 -14.22 -3.17 -5.19
N ALA A 101 -15.11 -4.11 -4.90
CA ALA A 101 -16.39 -4.22 -5.60
C ALA A 101 -17.29 -3.00 -5.38
N MET A 102 -17.17 -2.35 -4.23
CA MET A 102 -17.94 -1.15 -3.91
C MET A 102 -17.38 0.11 -4.58
N ILE A 103 -16.08 0.14 -4.84
CA ILE A 103 -15.39 1.28 -5.45
C ILE A 103 -15.46 1.19 -6.98
N ASP A 104 -15.29 0.02 -7.52
CA ASP A 104 -15.34 -0.23 -8.96
C ASP A 104 -16.81 -0.30 -9.44
#